data_128e4c810d7c884ea8d7b0f4225dda5b
#
_entry.id   128e4c810d7c884ea8d7b0f4225dda5b
#
_cell.length_a   1.000
_cell.length_b   1.000
_cell.length_c   1.000
_cell.angle_alpha   90.00
_cell.angle_beta   90.00
_cell.angle_gamma   90.00
#
_symmetry.space_group_name_H-M   'P 1'
#
loop_
_entity.id
_entity.type
_entity.pdbx_description
1 polymer ?
#
loop_
_entity_poly.entity_id
_entity_poly.type
_entity_poly.pdbx_seq_one_letter_code
_entity_poly.pdbx_strand_id
1 'polypeptide(L)'
;SVGSSFVASMMGITECNGLPAHYYCPNCQYSEFNDKEGRPYSENYPSGFDLPETNCPKCGTQMIHQGNDMPFATFLGFAGEKVPDIDLNFSGDNQASAHEYTKVLFGTDNVYRAGTIGTVADKTAFGYVQGYYEDEMYNELSIECACFGLSVTGKDELKKKGLVKSFIRIPEIERMAVGCTGVKRTTGQHPGGIVVVPGYKDIWDFTPFQYPADDPTVAWRTTHFDYHAIDADLLKLDILGHDDPTVLKMLQDLSGIDVTKIDLGDRDTMKIFTGPEVLGVEKTRLRGLTSKDGVKYCPTGTLGVPEFGTSFLLGMLEETKPTTFAELIKISGLSHGTD
;
A
#
# COMPACT_ATOMS: atom_id res chain seq x y z
N SER A 1 12.38 -0.45 6.08
CA SER A 1 13.59 -0.78 6.88
C SER A 1 13.41 -0.47 8.36
N VAL A 2 12.63 0.55 8.71
CA VAL A 2 12.35 0.87 10.12
C VAL A 2 11.56 -0.26 10.79
N GLY A 3 10.63 -0.90 10.07
CA GLY A 3 9.82 -2.02 10.57
C GLY A 3 10.63 -3.25 11.00
N SER A 4 11.84 -3.45 10.46
CA SER A 4 12.75 -4.54 10.87
C SER A 4 13.81 -4.13 11.88
N SER A 5 13.83 -2.86 12.31
CA SER A 5 14.79 -2.35 13.27
C SER A 5 14.39 -2.72 14.70
N PHE A 6 15.19 -3.56 15.36
CA PHE A 6 14.99 -3.89 16.76
C PHE A 6 15.05 -2.64 17.67
N VAL A 7 15.91 -1.68 17.35
CA VAL A 7 15.99 -0.42 18.09
C VAL A 7 14.68 0.37 17.96
N ALA A 8 14.10 0.44 16.76
CA ALA A 8 12.80 1.10 16.55
C ALA A 8 11.67 0.41 17.32
N SER A 9 11.69 -0.92 17.40
CA SER A 9 10.75 -1.69 18.22
C SER A 9 10.91 -1.38 19.71
N MET A 10 12.15 -1.36 20.22
CA MET A 10 12.44 -0.99 21.61
C MET A 10 12.02 0.44 21.97
N MET A 11 12.07 1.36 21.00
CA MET A 11 11.64 2.75 21.17
C MET A 11 10.13 2.93 21.02
N GLY A 12 9.37 1.88 20.70
CA GLY A 12 7.93 1.94 20.43
C GLY A 12 7.56 2.69 19.15
N ILE A 13 8.50 2.82 18.21
CA ILE A 13 8.25 3.43 16.89
C ILE A 13 7.54 2.46 15.97
N THR A 14 7.82 1.16 16.09
CA THR A 14 7.15 0.08 15.39
C THR A 14 6.72 -1.00 16.35
N GLU A 15 5.58 -1.63 16.09
CA GLU A 15 5.09 -2.79 16.82
C GLU A 15 5.79 -4.09 16.39
N CYS A 16 6.53 -4.03 15.27
CA CYS A 16 7.18 -5.20 14.70
C CYS A 16 8.52 -5.46 15.38
N ASN A 17 8.62 -6.59 16.08
CA ASN A 17 9.90 -7.08 16.59
C ASN A 17 10.56 -7.98 15.54
N GLY A 18 11.66 -7.50 14.93
CA GLY A 18 12.39 -8.22 13.88
C GLY A 18 13.31 -9.35 14.37
N LEU A 19 13.39 -9.57 15.68
CA LEU A 19 14.17 -10.70 16.21
C LEU A 19 13.51 -12.04 15.85
N PRO A 20 14.25 -13.15 15.87
CA PRO A 20 13.69 -14.50 15.80
C PRO A 20 12.63 -14.73 16.88
N ALA A 21 11.72 -15.67 16.65
CA ALA A 21 10.70 -16.06 17.61
C ALA A 21 11.29 -16.37 18.99
N HIS A 22 10.77 -15.73 20.03
CA HIS A 22 11.30 -15.86 21.39
C HIS A 22 10.24 -15.55 22.45
N TYR A 23 10.55 -15.95 23.66
CA TYR A 23 9.83 -15.56 24.88
C TYR A 23 10.62 -14.54 25.66
N TYR A 24 9.93 -13.61 26.33
CA TYR A 24 10.53 -12.80 27.37
C TYR A 24 9.56 -12.63 28.54
N CYS A 25 10.13 -12.53 29.75
CA CYS A 25 9.37 -12.33 30.97
C CYS A 25 9.25 -10.83 31.29
N PRO A 26 8.06 -10.25 31.35
CA PRO A 26 7.90 -8.82 31.66
C PRO A 26 8.27 -8.47 33.10
N ASN A 27 8.34 -9.45 34.01
CA ASN A 27 8.66 -9.25 35.42
C ASN A 27 10.17 -9.33 35.71
N CYS A 28 10.82 -10.43 35.31
CA CYS A 28 12.25 -10.64 35.64
C CYS A 28 13.20 -10.51 34.45
N GLN A 29 12.69 -10.12 33.27
CA GLN A 29 13.44 -9.87 32.04
C GLN A 29 14.19 -11.11 31.50
N TYR A 30 13.84 -12.31 31.97
CA TYR A 30 14.36 -13.53 31.40
C TYR A 30 13.88 -13.68 29.96
N SER A 31 14.79 -14.00 29.06
CA SER A 31 14.47 -14.23 27.64
C SER A 31 14.96 -15.62 27.22
N GLU A 32 14.24 -16.24 26.28
CA GLU A 32 14.49 -17.58 25.79
C GLU A 32 14.22 -17.65 24.29
N PHE A 33 15.25 -18.04 23.50
CA PHE A 33 15.18 -18.13 22.05
C PHE A 33 15.19 -19.58 21.54
N ASN A 34 15.53 -20.53 22.39
CA ASN A 34 15.68 -21.92 22.04
C ASN A 34 14.81 -22.82 22.92
N ASP A 35 14.43 -23.94 22.36
CA ASP A 35 13.73 -24.99 23.11
C ASP A 35 14.70 -25.71 24.11
N LYS A 36 14.15 -26.68 24.85
CA LYS A 36 14.92 -27.44 25.84
C LYS A 36 16.02 -28.30 25.23
N GLU A 37 15.92 -28.61 23.95
CA GLU A 37 16.92 -29.34 23.17
C GLU A 37 17.97 -28.41 22.55
N GLY A 38 17.85 -27.09 22.77
CA GLY A 38 18.77 -26.07 22.25
C GLY A 38 18.50 -25.64 20.81
N ARG A 39 17.38 -26.06 20.21
CA ARG A 39 17.01 -25.67 18.84
C ARG A 39 16.29 -24.31 18.86
N PRO A 40 16.61 -23.40 17.92
CA PRO A 40 15.90 -22.12 17.82
C PRO A 40 14.39 -22.30 17.62
N TYR A 41 13.60 -21.53 18.33
CA TYR A 41 12.16 -21.54 18.13
C TYR A 41 11.75 -21.16 16.69
N SER A 42 12.52 -20.30 16.04
CA SER A 42 12.29 -19.88 14.65
C SER A 42 12.34 -21.03 13.61
N GLU A 43 12.93 -22.17 13.93
CA GLU A 43 12.89 -23.34 13.04
C GLU A 43 11.46 -23.89 12.84
N ASN A 44 10.63 -23.84 13.89
CA ASN A 44 9.26 -24.36 13.88
C ASN A 44 8.20 -23.27 13.90
N TYR A 45 8.53 -22.06 14.34
CA TYR A 45 7.64 -20.91 14.50
C TYR A 45 8.24 -19.68 13.83
N PRO A 46 7.95 -19.43 12.54
CA PRO A 46 8.45 -18.25 11.84
C PRO A 46 7.98 -16.93 12.47
N SER A 47 6.87 -16.96 13.21
CA SER A 47 6.42 -15.84 14.05
C SER A 47 6.33 -16.28 15.51
N GLY A 48 6.84 -15.44 16.40
CA GLY A 48 6.73 -15.66 17.84
C GLY A 48 5.29 -15.58 18.36
N PHE A 49 4.39 -14.93 17.64
CA PHE A 49 2.96 -14.90 17.99
C PHE A 49 2.29 -16.28 17.88
N ASP A 50 2.88 -17.21 17.15
CA ASP A 50 2.39 -18.60 17.02
C ASP A 50 2.93 -19.53 18.12
N LEU A 51 3.84 -19.05 18.97
CA LEU A 51 4.37 -19.81 20.08
C LEU A 51 3.29 -20.12 21.12
N PRO A 52 3.30 -21.31 21.74
CA PRO A 52 2.34 -21.64 22.80
C PRO A 52 2.60 -20.80 24.06
N GLU A 53 1.53 -20.51 24.80
CA GLU A 53 1.62 -19.84 26.09
C GLU A 53 2.51 -20.62 27.06
N THR A 54 3.36 -19.92 27.80
CA THR A 54 4.23 -20.52 28.82
C THR A 54 4.48 -19.56 29.98
N ASN A 55 4.86 -20.12 31.13
CA ASN A 55 5.23 -19.34 32.30
C ASN A 55 6.76 -19.29 32.46
N CYS A 56 7.26 -18.18 32.94
CA CYS A 56 8.67 -17.97 33.20
C CYS A 56 9.24 -19.04 34.18
N PRO A 57 10.27 -19.77 33.79
CA PRO A 57 10.88 -20.78 34.66
C PRO A 57 11.55 -20.19 35.90
N LYS A 58 11.83 -18.87 35.92
CA LYS A 58 12.50 -18.20 37.04
C LYS A 58 11.51 -17.61 38.06
N CYS A 59 10.39 -17.05 37.61
CA CYS A 59 9.49 -16.32 38.53
C CYS A 59 8.00 -16.71 38.39
N GLY A 60 7.67 -17.64 37.49
CA GLY A 60 6.30 -18.13 37.30
C GLY A 60 5.34 -17.16 36.59
N THR A 61 5.77 -15.95 36.24
CA THR A 61 4.96 -15.00 35.48
C THR A 61 4.73 -15.47 34.06
N GLN A 62 3.53 -15.29 33.51
CA GLN A 62 3.26 -15.57 32.10
C GLN A 62 4.22 -14.79 31.21
N MET A 63 4.87 -15.48 30.27
CA MET A 63 5.82 -14.91 29.35
C MET A 63 5.10 -14.30 28.15
N ILE A 64 5.65 -13.22 27.64
CA ILE A 64 5.25 -12.64 26.35
C ILE A 64 6.06 -13.34 25.26
N HIS A 65 5.39 -13.67 24.17
CA HIS A 65 6.00 -14.31 23.00
C HIS A 65 5.86 -13.39 21.78
N GLN A 66 6.95 -13.22 21.03
CA GLN A 66 7.03 -12.31 19.90
C GLN A 66 8.23 -12.61 19.01
N GLY A 67 8.44 -11.79 17.98
CA GLY A 67 9.54 -11.91 17.04
C GLY A 67 9.07 -12.50 15.70
N ASN A 68 9.49 -11.89 14.59
CA ASN A 68 9.03 -12.28 13.25
C ASN A 68 10.20 -12.68 12.34
N ASP A 69 11.39 -12.87 12.90
CA ASP A 69 12.60 -13.31 12.17
C ASP A 69 12.81 -12.55 10.84
N MET A 70 12.74 -11.22 10.91
CA MET A 70 12.83 -10.37 9.72
C MET A 70 14.29 -10.13 9.35
N PRO A 71 14.75 -10.60 8.18
CA PRO A 71 16.13 -10.41 7.75
C PRO A 71 16.37 -8.94 7.39
N PHE A 72 17.13 -8.24 8.24
CA PHE A 72 17.44 -6.82 8.06
C PHE A 72 18.16 -6.52 6.73
N ALA A 73 19.00 -7.45 6.27
CA ALA A 73 19.69 -7.36 4.99
C ALA A 73 18.74 -7.23 3.78
N THR A 74 17.50 -7.71 3.87
CA THR A 74 16.51 -7.59 2.80
C THR A 74 16.14 -6.14 2.53
N PHE A 75 16.19 -5.28 3.53
CA PHE A 75 15.81 -3.88 3.43
C PHE A 75 16.97 -2.95 3.05
N LEU A 76 18.17 -3.23 3.52
CA LEU A 76 19.35 -2.40 3.23
C LEU A 76 20.21 -2.94 2.08
N GLY A 77 19.89 -4.11 1.53
CA GLY A 77 20.78 -4.86 0.65
C GLY A 77 21.87 -5.59 1.43
N PHE A 78 22.46 -6.60 0.81
CA PHE A 78 23.49 -7.43 1.45
C PHE A 78 24.78 -6.66 1.75
N ALA A 79 25.07 -5.61 0.99
CA ALA A 79 26.22 -4.72 1.18
C ALA A 79 25.86 -3.36 1.80
N GLY A 80 24.60 -3.18 2.23
CA GLY A 80 24.11 -1.90 2.75
C GLY A 80 23.99 -0.81 1.69
N GLU A 81 23.83 -1.20 0.42
CA GLU A 81 23.79 -0.31 -0.74
C GLU A 81 22.42 0.36 -0.95
N LYS A 82 21.37 -0.12 -0.31
CA LYS A 82 20.02 0.46 -0.45
C LYS A 82 19.80 1.57 0.56
N VAL A 83 19.30 2.70 0.08
CA VAL A 83 18.80 3.77 0.95
C VAL A 83 17.53 3.28 1.64
N PRO A 84 17.43 3.40 2.98
CA PRO A 84 16.23 2.97 3.70
C PRO A 84 15.02 3.83 3.32
N ASP A 85 13.92 3.16 3.04
CA ASP A 85 12.61 3.80 2.90
C ASP A 85 11.98 3.98 4.30
N ILE A 86 11.36 5.12 4.54
CA ILE A 86 10.78 5.47 5.83
C ILE A 86 9.29 5.73 5.63
N ASP A 87 8.48 4.71 5.91
CA ASP A 87 7.03 4.79 5.89
C ASP A 87 6.49 5.01 7.30
N LEU A 88 5.73 6.08 7.47
CA LEU A 88 5.12 6.46 8.74
C LEU A 88 3.60 6.47 8.57
N ASN A 89 2.93 5.56 9.26
CA ASN A 89 1.48 5.42 9.20
C ASN A 89 0.82 6.28 10.29
N PHE A 90 0.05 7.27 9.86
CA PHE A 90 -0.74 8.12 10.73
C PHE A 90 -2.23 7.89 10.51
N SER A 91 -3.05 8.26 11.50
CA SER A 91 -4.48 8.46 11.27
C SER A 91 -4.67 9.47 10.13
N GLY A 92 -5.59 9.16 9.21
CA GLY A 92 -5.93 10.07 8.09
C GLY A 92 -6.30 11.47 8.57
N ASP A 93 -6.97 11.57 9.71
CA ASP A 93 -7.37 12.84 10.33
C ASP A 93 -6.17 13.67 10.80
N ASN A 94 -5.05 13.03 11.10
CA ASN A 94 -3.85 13.70 11.63
C ASN A 94 -2.70 13.82 10.61
N GLN A 95 -2.82 13.26 9.42
CA GLN A 95 -1.78 13.26 8.40
C GLN A 95 -1.30 14.69 8.05
N ALA A 96 -2.24 15.61 7.87
CA ALA A 96 -1.92 17.00 7.54
C ALA A 96 -1.08 17.68 8.63
N SER A 97 -1.40 17.43 9.90
CA SER A 97 -0.63 17.94 11.04
C SER A 97 0.77 17.35 11.08
N ALA A 98 0.92 16.06 10.78
CA ALA A 98 2.22 15.40 10.69
C ALA A 98 3.08 16.00 9.56
N HIS A 99 2.49 16.27 8.38
CA HIS A 99 3.17 16.98 7.31
C HIS A 99 3.66 18.38 7.74
N GLU A 100 2.80 19.17 8.36
CA GLU A 100 3.21 20.51 8.84
C GLU A 100 4.30 20.43 9.90
N TYR A 101 4.29 19.39 10.74
CA TYR A 101 5.30 19.21 11.77
C TYR A 101 6.70 18.92 11.19
N THR A 102 6.81 18.35 9.99
CA THR A 102 8.10 18.18 9.31
C THR A 102 8.80 19.52 9.06
N LYS A 103 8.03 20.59 8.78
CA LYS A 103 8.58 21.95 8.63
C LYS A 103 9.16 22.49 9.94
N VAL A 104 8.57 22.09 11.07
CA VAL A 104 9.10 22.46 12.41
C VAL A 104 10.42 21.73 12.69
N LEU A 105 10.50 20.45 12.30
CA LEU A 105 11.68 19.62 12.54
C LEU A 105 12.87 20.01 11.65
N PHE A 106 12.61 20.23 10.36
CA PHE A 106 13.67 20.38 9.34
C PHE A 106 13.81 21.80 8.79
N GLY A 107 12.88 22.69 9.10
CA GLY A 107 12.80 24.03 8.55
C GLY A 107 11.90 24.12 7.31
N THR A 108 11.15 25.23 7.23
CA THR A 108 10.15 25.45 6.16
C THR A 108 10.75 25.46 4.76
N ASP A 109 11.98 25.94 4.62
CA ASP A 109 12.66 26.03 3.33
C ASP A 109 13.35 24.74 2.90
N ASN A 110 13.44 23.76 3.79
CA ASN A 110 14.09 22.48 3.56
C ASN A 110 13.11 21.34 3.28
N VAL A 111 11.80 21.60 3.30
CA VAL A 111 10.76 20.56 3.19
C VAL A 111 9.86 20.81 2.00
N TYR A 112 9.72 19.80 1.15
CA TYR A 112 8.95 19.85 -0.09
C TYR A 112 8.06 18.61 -0.21
N ARG A 113 6.91 18.74 -0.88
CA ARG A 113 6.14 17.57 -1.30
C ARG A 113 6.88 16.87 -2.43
N ALA A 114 6.91 15.54 -2.39
CA ALA A 114 7.47 14.77 -3.50
C ALA A 114 6.62 14.95 -4.76
N GLY A 115 7.23 15.26 -5.88
CA GLY A 115 6.59 15.35 -7.18
C GLY A 115 6.36 13.97 -7.78
N THR A 116 5.31 13.84 -8.56
CA THR A 116 5.02 12.67 -9.39
C THR A 116 4.82 13.09 -10.83
N ILE A 117 5.17 12.22 -11.76
CA ILE A 117 4.93 12.44 -13.18
C ILE A 117 3.98 11.36 -13.67
N GLY A 118 2.77 11.76 -14.04
CA GLY A 118 1.82 10.89 -14.69
C GLY A 118 2.18 10.67 -16.14
N THR A 119 2.29 9.41 -16.54
CA THR A 119 2.54 9.01 -17.93
C THR A 119 1.30 8.39 -18.55
N VAL A 120 1.29 8.27 -19.86
CA VAL A 120 0.22 7.61 -20.60
C VAL A 120 0.37 6.09 -20.40
N ALA A 121 -0.62 5.47 -19.74
CA ALA A 121 -0.67 4.02 -19.55
C ALA A 121 -1.15 3.30 -20.83
N ASP A 122 -0.81 2.01 -20.99
CA ASP A 122 -1.10 1.20 -22.16
C ASP A 122 -2.57 1.26 -22.62
N LYS A 123 -3.51 1.05 -21.68
CA LYS A 123 -4.96 1.12 -21.99
C LYS A 123 -5.39 2.50 -22.47
N THR A 124 -4.78 3.56 -21.91
CA THR A 124 -5.06 4.94 -22.30
C THR A 124 -4.47 5.24 -23.67
N ALA A 125 -3.24 4.78 -23.91
CA ALA A 125 -2.57 4.90 -25.22
C ALA A 125 -3.37 4.21 -26.32
N PHE A 126 -3.83 2.98 -26.08
CA PHE A 126 -4.70 2.25 -27.01
C PHE A 126 -5.98 3.05 -27.34
N GLY A 127 -6.65 3.58 -26.30
CA GLY A 127 -7.87 4.39 -26.50
C GLY A 127 -7.60 5.69 -27.27
N TYR A 128 -6.47 6.36 -27.06
CA TYR A 128 -6.10 7.56 -27.81
C TYR A 128 -5.84 7.25 -29.29
N VAL A 129 -5.09 6.18 -29.57
CA VAL A 129 -4.82 5.77 -30.95
C VAL A 129 -6.10 5.36 -31.66
N GLN A 130 -6.93 4.56 -31.01
CA GLN A 130 -8.23 4.18 -31.55
C GLN A 130 -9.10 5.42 -31.83
N GLY A 131 -9.17 6.36 -30.88
CA GLY A 131 -9.95 7.59 -31.02
C GLY A 131 -9.44 8.48 -32.17
N TYR A 132 -8.12 8.58 -32.31
CA TYR A 132 -7.51 9.33 -33.42
C TYR A 132 -7.95 8.79 -34.79
N TYR A 133 -7.86 7.49 -34.99
CA TYR A 133 -8.27 6.87 -36.24
C TYR A 133 -9.80 6.93 -36.47
N GLU A 134 -10.60 6.86 -35.42
CA GLU A 134 -12.05 7.08 -35.53
C GLU A 134 -12.37 8.53 -35.95
N ASP A 135 -11.60 9.51 -35.48
CA ASP A 135 -11.76 10.93 -35.85
C ASP A 135 -11.32 11.19 -37.29
N GLU A 136 -10.19 10.65 -37.71
CA GLU A 136 -9.71 10.73 -39.10
C GLU A 136 -10.78 10.18 -40.07
N MET A 137 -11.31 9.00 -39.80
CA MET A 137 -12.35 8.37 -40.64
C MET A 137 -13.66 9.18 -40.64
N TYR A 138 -14.03 9.77 -39.47
CA TYR A 138 -15.19 10.65 -39.41
C TYR A 138 -15.01 11.89 -40.30
N ASN A 139 -13.82 12.49 -40.26
CA ASN A 139 -13.50 13.66 -41.06
C ASN A 139 -13.55 13.33 -42.56
N GLU A 140 -12.94 12.22 -43.00
CA GLU A 140 -13.00 11.77 -44.40
C GLU A 140 -14.43 11.53 -44.85
N LEU A 141 -15.23 10.79 -44.04
CA LEU A 141 -16.64 10.50 -44.36
C LEU A 141 -17.46 11.80 -44.40
N SER A 142 -17.18 12.78 -43.56
CA SER A 142 -17.87 14.08 -43.54
C SER A 142 -17.60 14.87 -44.81
N ILE A 143 -16.36 14.86 -45.31
CA ILE A 143 -15.97 15.48 -46.56
C ILE A 143 -16.66 14.81 -47.74
N GLU A 144 -16.66 13.48 -47.82
CA GLU A 144 -17.36 12.75 -48.86
C GLU A 144 -18.87 13.04 -48.88
N CYS A 145 -19.53 13.00 -47.72
CA CYS A 145 -20.96 13.31 -47.61
C CYS A 145 -21.27 14.72 -48.09
N ALA A 146 -20.43 15.69 -47.71
CA ALA A 146 -20.59 17.07 -48.12
C ALA A 146 -20.46 17.25 -49.63
N CYS A 147 -19.57 16.51 -50.29
CA CYS A 147 -19.45 16.49 -51.77
C CYS A 147 -20.70 16.00 -52.46
N PHE A 148 -21.49 15.16 -51.82
CA PHE A 148 -22.76 14.65 -52.32
C PHE A 148 -23.99 15.42 -51.84
N GLY A 149 -23.80 16.57 -51.16
CA GLY A 149 -24.89 17.40 -50.61
C GLY A 149 -25.64 16.76 -49.42
N LEU A 150 -25.06 15.78 -48.77
CA LEU A 150 -25.62 15.10 -47.62
C LEU A 150 -25.10 15.74 -46.32
N SER A 151 -26.02 16.05 -45.38
CA SER A 151 -25.61 16.50 -44.05
C SER A 151 -25.18 15.30 -43.19
N VAL A 152 -24.02 15.37 -42.56
CA VAL A 152 -23.53 14.34 -41.66
C VAL A 152 -24.13 14.59 -40.27
N THR A 153 -24.83 13.59 -39.71
CA THR A 153 -25.23 13.54 -38.33
C THR A 153 -23.98 13.36 -37.44
N GLY A 154 -24.04 13.74 -36.19
CA GLY A 154 -22.88 13.68 -35.29
C GLY A 154 -22.18 12.32 -35.22
N LYS A 155 -20.89 12.33 -34.89
CA LYS A 155 -20.00 11.15 -34.78
C LYS A 155 -20.65 9.99 -34.00
N ASP A 156 -21.32 10.28 -32.89
CA ASP A 156 -21.95 9.25 -32.05
C ASP A 156 -23.13 8.54 -32.74
N GLU A 157 -23.84 9.24 -33.59
CA GLU A 157 -24.95 8.64 -34.37
C GLU A 157 -24.43 7.74 -35.48
N LEU A 158 -23.37 8.15 -36.16
CA LEU A 158 -22.69 7.32 -37.17
C LEU A 158 -22.07 6.07 -36.53
N LYS A 159 -21.49 6.21 -35.35
CA LYS A 159 -20.93 5.09 -34.57
C LYS A 159 -22.02 4.10 -34.15
N LYS A 160 -23.17 4.59 -33.65
CA LYS A 160 -24.33 3.74 -33.33
C LYS A 160 -24.89 2.98 -34.55
N LYS A 161 -24.87 3.60 -35.71
CA LYS A 161 -25.27 2.97 -36.98
C LYS A 161 -24.23 2.01 -37.55
N GLY A 162 -23.05 1.88 -36.90
CA GLY A 162 -21.96 1.03 -37.36
C GLY A 162 -21.29 1.52 -38.66
N LEU A 163 -21.50 2.77 -39.04
CA LEU A 163 -20.91 3.38 -40.23
C LEU A 163 -19.48 3.85 -39.99
N VAL A 164 -19.15 4.20 -38.71
CA VAL A 164 -17.78 4.48 -38.31
C VAL A 164 -17.23 3.21 -37.71
N LYS A 165 -16.52 2.43 -38.49
CA LYS A 165 -15.73 1.28 -38.04
C LYS A 165 -14.27 1.60 -38.27
N SER A 166 -13.44 1.35 -37.29
CA SER A 166 -12.00 1.41 -37.48
C SER A 166 -11.60 0.36 -38.51
N PHE A 167 -11.14 0.81 -39.67
CA PHE A 167 -10.57 -0.09 -40.70
C PHE A 167 -9.12 -0.48 -40.31
N ILE A 168 -8.60 0.08 -39.27
CA ILE A 168 -7.24 -0.18 -38.81
C ILE A 168 -7.24 -1.45 -38.00
N ARG A 169 -6.32 -2.31 -38.37
CA ARG A 169 -6.15 -3.60 -37.71
C ARG A 169 -5.68 -3.37 -36.28
N ILE A 170 -6.18 -4.16 -35.31
CA ILE A 170 -5.76 -4.12 -33.90
C ILE A 170 -4.23 -4.10 -33.73
N PRO A 171 -3.44 -4.93 -34.45
CA PRO A 171 -1.97 -4.88 -34.35
C PRO A 171 -1.34 -3.53 -34.73
N GLU A 172 -1.98 -2.75 -35.61
CA GLU A 172 -1.49 -1.40 -35.94
C GLU A 172 -1.81 -0.40 -34.81
N ILE A 173 -3.00 -0.52 -34.20
CA ILE A 173 -3.36 0.26 -33.03
C ILE A 173 -2.38 -0.05 -31.88
N GLU A 174 -2.10 -1.32 -31.63
CA GLU A 174 -1.14 -1.77 -30.61
C GLU A 174 0.27 -1.23 -30.88
N ARG A 175 0.74 -1.31 -32.12
CA ARG A 175 2.06 -0.77 -32.50
C ARG A 175 2.19 0.73 -32.22
N MET A 176 1.16 1.49 -32.56
CA MET A 176 1.14 2.94 -32.30
C MET A 176 0.98 3.24 -30.80
N ALA A 177 0.16 2.46 -30.09
CA ALA A 177 -0.03 2.60 -28.64
C ALA A 177 1.26 2.40 -27.87
N VAL A 178 2.10 1.45 -28.25
CA VAL A 178 3.46 1.26 -27.67
C VAL A 178 4.29 2.54 -27.77
N GLY A 179 4.24 3.24 -28.92
CA GLY A 179 4.96 4.51 -29.08
C GLY A 179 4.39 5.68 -28.25
N CYS A 180 3.13 5.59 -27.84
CA CYS A 180 2.47 6.59 -27.00
C CYS A 180 2.56 6.27 -25.49
N THR A 181 2.81 5.00 -25.15
CA THR A 181 2.94 4.57 -23.74
C THR A 181 4.20 5.17 -23.10
N GLY A 182 4.07 5.58 -21.85
CA GLY A 182 5.17 6.17 -21.09
C GLY A 182 5.44 7.65 -21.40
N VAL A 183 4.73 8.26 -22.36
CA VAL A 183 4.86 9.70 -22.62
C VAL A 183 4.37 10.46 -21.39
N LYS A 184 5.19 11.39 -20.90
CA LYS A 184 4.88 12.26 -19.75
C LYS A 184 3.71 13.16 -20.10
N ARG A 185 2.71 13.22 -19.23
CA ARG A 185 1.47 13.95 -19.47
C ARG A 185 1.18 15.02 -18.43
N THR A 186 1.27 14.67 -17.17
CA THR A 186 0.90 15.56 -16.05
C THR A 186 1.93 15.49 -14.94
N THR A 187 2.07 16.56 -14.20
CA THR A 187 2.75 16.57 -12.91
C THR A 187 1.72 16.49 -11.79
N GLY A 188 2.09 15.88 -10.68
CA GLY A 188 1.25 15.75 -9.51
C GLY A 188 2.07 15.80 -8.23
N GLN A 189 1.39 15.67 -7.09
CA GLN A 189 2.00 15.52 -5.78
C GLN A 189 1.82 14.09 -5.28
N HIS A 190 2.87 13.52 -4.72
CA HIS A 190 2.74 12.28 -3.97
C HIS A 190 1.87 12.53 -2.71
N PRO A 191 0.88 11.67 -2.41
CA PRO A 191 -0.07 11.91 -1.32
C PRO A 191 0.57 11.94 0.07
N GLY A 192 1.64 11.17 0.29
CA GLY A 192 2.35 11.04 1.57
C GLY A 192 3.80 11.50 1.54
N GLY A 193 4.42 11.59 0.36
CA GLY A 193 5.85 11.81 0.21
C GLY A 193 6.29 13.23 0.56
N ILE A 194 7.22 13.32 1.51
CA ILE A 194 7.91 14.55 1.92
C ILE A 194 9.39 14.39 1.63
N VAL A 195 9.94 15.29 0.83
CA VAL A 195 11.37 15.35 0.54
C VAL A 195 12.04 16.34 1.48
N VAL A 196 13.12 15.91 2.12
CA VAL A 196 13.89 16.72 3.06
C VAL A 196 15.24 17.08 2.43
N VAL A 197 15.49 18.38 2.29
CA VAL A 197 16.75 18.93 1.80
C VAL A 197 17.68 19.19 2.98
N PRO A 198 18.96 18.76 2.95
CA PRO A 198 19.90 19.05 4.02
C PRO A 198 20.08 20.57 4.21
N GLY A 199 20.16 21.05 5.45
CA GLY A 199 20.21 22.48 5.76
C GLY A 199 21.44 23.24 5.26
N TYR A 200 22.44 22.55 4.73
CA TYR A 200 23.64 23.13 4.09
C TYR A 200 23.56 23.16 2.54
N LYS A 201 22.41 22.75 1.98
CA LYS A 201 22.13 22.69 0.55
C LYS A 201 20.87 23.48 0.22
N ASP A 202 20.72 23.83 -1.06
CA ASP A 202 19.50 24.41 -1.60
C ASP A 202 18.77 23.38 -2.46
N ILE A 203 17.43 23.49 -2.54
CA ILE A 203 16.62 22.63 -3.42
C ILE A 203 17.07 22.70 -4.86
N TRP A 204 17.58 23.85 -5.31
CA TRP A 204 18.08 24.09 -6.67
C TRP A 204 19.32 23.26 -7.01
N ASP A 205 20.03 22.74 -6.01
CA ASP A 205 21.13 21.79 -6.23
C ASP A 205 20.63 20.42 -6.76
N PHE A 206 19.33 20.12 -6.57
CA PHE A 206 18.74 18.81 -6.87
C PHE A 206 17.64 18.88 -7.92
N THR A 207 16.69 19.80 -7.77
CA THR A 207 15.48 19.89 -8.61
C THR A 207 14.87 21.28 -8.56
N PRO A 208 14.26 21.75 -9.65
CA PRO A 208 13.29 22.84 -9.57
C PRO A 208 12.10 22.44 -8.68
N PHE A 209 11.40 23.41 -8.14
CA PHE A 209 10.12 23.18 -7.48
C PHE A 209 8.98 23.92 -8.19
N GLN A 210 7.77 23.50 -7.92
CA GLN A 210 6.55 24.11 -8.45
C GLN A 210 5.52 24.29 -7.35
N TYR A 211 4.56 25.18 -7.58
CA TYR A 211 3.39 25.31 -6.73
C TYR A 211 2.23 24.47 -7.30
N PRO A 212 1.44 23.79 -6.47
CA PRO A 212 0.24 23.08 -6.92
C PRO A 212 -0.70 24.00 -7.69
N ALA A 213 -1.18 23.55 -8.85
CA ALA A 213 -2.04 24.32 -9.74
C ALA A 213 -1.49 25.73 -10.10
N ASP A 214 -0.16 25.90 -10.09
CA ASP A 214 0.53 27.18 -10.35
C ASP A 214 0.13 28.33 -9.39
N ASP A 215 -0.39 27.99 -8.21
CA ASP A 215 -0.81 28.96 -7.19
C ASP A 215 0.30 29.18 -6.15
N PRO A 216 1.04 30.31 -6.19
CA PRO A 216 2.12 30.59 -5.24
C PRO A 216 1.63 30.90 -3.81
N THR A 217 0.33 31.03 -3.58
CA THR A 217 -0.24 31.25 -2.26
C THR A 217 -0.40 29.97 -1.45
N VAL A 218 -0.27 28.79 -2.10
CA VAL A 218 -0.32 27.49 -1.45
C VAL A 218 0.91 27.29 -0.55
N ALA A 219 0.67 26.81 0.68
CA ALA A 219 1.70 26.66 1.70
C ALA A 219 2.76 25.59 1.37
N TRP A 220 2.49 24.69 0.40
CA TRP A 220 3.37 23.58 0.05
C TRP A 220 3.97 23.74 -1.33
N ARG A 221 5.29 23.65 -1.41
CA ARG A 221 6.06 23.54 -2.64
C ARG A 221 6.26 22.06 -2.97
N THR A 222 6.28 21.73 -4.25
CA THR A 222 6.43 20.36 -4.76
C THR A 222 7.68 20.27 -5.62
N THR A 223 8.47 19.21 -5.48
CA THR A 223 9.59 18.97 -6.40
C THR A 223 9.07 18.80 -7.82
N HIS A 224 9.76 19.37 -8.80
CA HIS A 224 9.33 19.25 -10.20
C HIS A 224 9.75 17.91 -10.79
N PHE A 225 10.94 17.42 -10.45
CA PHE A 225 11.35 16.08 -10.86
C PHE A 225 10.57 15.03 -10.05
N ASP A 226 10.29 13.93 -10.70
CA ASP A 226 9.79 12.72 -10.02
C ASP A 226 10.82 12.29 -8.98
N TYR A 227 10.34 11.82 -7.80
CA TYR A 227 11.24 11.45 -6.72
C TYR A 227 12.26 10.39 -7.13
N HIS A 228 11.89 9.43 -7.98
CA HIS A 228 12.81 8.39 -8.45
C HIS A 228 14.00 8.92 -9.26
N ALA A 229 13.95 10.17 -9.71
CA ALA A 229 15.09 10.81 -10.36
C ALA A 229 16.08 11.48 -9.38
N ILE A 230 15.70 11.61 -8.11
CA ILE A 230 16.47 12.30 -7.05
C ILE A 230 16.58 11.46 -5.75
N ASP A 231 16.15 10.21 -5.75
CA ASP A 231 16.10 9.33 -4.59
C ASP A 231 17.49 8.93 -4.05
N ALA A 232 18.51 8.97 -4.91
CA ALA A 232 19.88 8.71 -4.50
C ALA A 232 20.49 9.84 -3.65
N ASP A 233 19.96 11.06 -3.75
CA ASP A 233 20.55 12.24 -3.17
C ASP A 233 19.75 12.84 -2.01
N LEU A 234 18.44 12.60 -1.95
CA LEU A 234 17.52 13.19 -0.99
C LEU A 234 16.73 12.15 -0.23
N LEU A 235 16.55 12.36 1.07
CA LEU A 235 15.68 11.54 1.91
C LEU A 235 14.21 11.86 1.64
N LYS A 236 13.41 10.83 1.40
CA LYS A 236 11.96 10.89 1.40
C LYS A 236 11.39 10.28 2.68
N LEU A 237 10.44 10.96 3.26
CA LEU A 237 9.58 10.45 4.31
C LEU A 237 8.19 10.21 3.71
N ASP A 238 7.71 8.99 3.74
CA ASP A 238 6.34 8.69 3.34
C ASP A 238 5.44 8.74 4.58
N ILE A 239 4.76 9.87 4.74
CA ILE A 239 3.81 10.11 5.82
C ILE A 239 2.42 9.78 5.26
N LEU A 240 1.99 8.56 5.53
CA LEU A 240 0.76 8.00 4.97
C LEU A 240 -0.40 8.17 5.96
N GLY A 241 -1.57 8.53 5.43
CA GLY A 241 -2.82 8.58 6.20
C GLY A 241 -3.61 7.30 5.98
N HIS A 242 -3.86 6.56 7.06
CA HIS A 242 -4.63 5.32 7.04
C HIS A 242 -5.86 5.43 7.94
N ASP A 243 -6.89 4.65 7.61
CA ASP A 243 -8.09 4.54 8.45
C ASP A 243 -7.86 3.65 9.67
N ASP A 244 -6.94 2.69 9.58
CA ASP A 244 -6.66 1.72 10.64
C ASP A 244 -6.27 2.36 11.98
N PRO A 245 -5.30 3.29 12.05
CA PRO A 245 -4.98 3.96 13.31
C PRO A 245 -6.16 4.76 13.87
N THR A 246 -7.00 5.33 13.00
CA THR A 246 -8.21 6.07 13.41
C THR A 246 -9.21 5.12 14.06
N VAL A 247 -9.48 3.96 13.43
CA VAL A 247 -10.41 2.94 13.93
C VAL A 247 -9.89 2.33 15.24
N LEU A 248 -8.61 1.99 15.31
CA LEU A 248 -7.98 1.43 16.52
C LEU A 248 -8.09 2.42 17.69
N LYS A 249 -7.80 3.70 17.45
CA LYS A 249 -7.96 4.74 18.49
C LYS A 249 -9.40 4.89 18.94
N MET A 250 -10.35 4.88 18.02
CA MET A 250 -11.78 4.92 18.34
C MET A 250 -12.20 3.71 19.18
N LEU A 251 -11.77 2.51 18.80
CA LEU A 251 -12.06 1.28 19.56
C LEU A 251 -11.46 1.32 20.96
N GLN A 252 -10.25 1.82 21.10
CA GLN A 252 -9.61 2.05 22.42
C GLN A 252 -10.43 3.01 23.27
N ASP A 253 -10.86 4.15 22.71
CA ASP A 253 -11.62 5.16 23.44
C ASP A 253 -13.01 4.66 23.86
N LEU A 254 -13.64 3.83 23.04
CA LEU A 254 -14.96 3.26 23.33
C LEU A 254 -14.90 2.10 24.33
N SER A 255 -13.89 1.24 24.24
CA SER A 255 -13.77 0.04 25.08
C SER A 255 -12.96 0.24 26.34
N GLY A 256 -12.08 1.22 26.38
CA GLY A 256 -11.07 1.41 27.43
C GLY A 256 -9.93 0.38 27.38
N ILE A 257 -9.88 -0.45 26.31
CA ILE A 257 -8.83 -1.47 26.13
C ILE A 257 -7.67 -0.85 25.39
N ASP A 258 -6.46 -1.00 25.94
CA ASP A 258 -5.22 -0.58 25.28
C ASP A 258 -4.90 -1.55 24.14
N VAL A 259 -5.03 -1.08 22.90
CA VAL A 259 -4.84 -1.91 21.70
C VAL A 259 -3.42 -2.46 21.56
N THR A 260 -2.43 -1.79 22.17
CA THR A 260 -1.02 -2.23 22.13
C THR A 260 -0.75 -3.46 23.02
N LYS A 261 -1.71 -3.80 23.89
CA LYS A 261 -1.62 -4.95 24.82
C LYS A 261 -2.45 -6.14 24.39
N ILE A 262 -3.10 -6.08 23.23
CA ILE A 262 -3.85 -7.20 22.67
C ILE A 262 -2.86 -8.28 22.22
N ASP A 263 -3.14 -9.51 22.60
CA ASP A 263 -2.35 -10.66 22.13
C ASP A 263 -2.66 -10.95 20.66
N LEU A 264 -1.64 -10.77 19.81
CA LEU A 264 -1.73 -11.05 18.38
C LEU A 264 -1.73 -12.56 18.06
N GLY A 265 -1.40 -13.40 19.05
CA GLY A 265 -1.45 -14.86 18.96
C GLY A 265 -2.80 -15.49 19.31
N ASP A 266 -3.85 -14.68 19.57
CA ASP A 266 -5.16 -15.20 19.94
C ASP A 266 -5.76 -16.11 18.86
N ARG A 267 -5.89 -17.39 19.21
CA ARG A 267 -6.31 -18.45 18.28
C ARG A 267 -7.78 -18.35 17.86
N ASP A 268 -8.62 -17.74 18.68
CA ASP A 268 -10.02 -17.56 18.33
C ASP A 268 -10.18 -16.41 17.32
N THR A 269 -9.43 -15.33 17.51
CA THR A 269 -9.34 -14.27 16.52
C THR A 269 -8.79 -14.79 15.18
N MET A 270 -7.81 -15.69 15.19
CA MET A 270 -7.29 -16.29 13.96
C MET A 270 -8.36 -17.04 13.15
N LYS A 271 -9.39 -17.56 13.77
CA LYS A 271 -10.48 -18.27 13.06
C LYS A 271 -11.30 -17.36 12.14
N ILE A 272 -11.27 -16.01 12.33
CA ILE A 272 -11.98 -15.08 11.43
C ILE A 272 -11.47 -15.17 9.99
N PHE A 273 -10.20 -15.53 9.81
CA PHE A 273 -9.59 -15.67 8.49
C PHE A 273 -10.00 -16.92 7.73
N THR A 274 -10.63 -17.88 8.41
CA THR A 274 -11.12 -19.13 7.83
C THR A 274 -12.64 -19.24 7.78
N GLY A 275 -13.36 -18.45 8.59
CA GLY A 275 -14.81 -18.43 8.64
C GLY A 275 -15.35 -17.33 9.54
N PRO A 276 -16.65 -16.97 9.41
CA PRO A 276 -17.29 -15.93 10.22
C PRO A 276 -17.87 -16.45 11.54
N GLU A 277 -17.84 -17.76 11.79
CA GLU A 277 -18.58 -18.43 12.86
C GLU A 277 -18.18 -17.94 14.24
N VAL A 278 -16.89 -17.62 14.44
CA VAL A 278 -16.36 -17.10 15.72
C VAL A 278 -16.98 -15.74 16.11
N LEU A 279 -17.47 -14.99 15.14
CA LEU A 279 -18.16 -13.72 15.37
C LEU A 279 -19.63 -13.91 15.74
N GLY A 280 -20.13 -15.16 15.85
CA GLY A 280 -21.55 -15.46 16.08
C GLY A 280 -22.44 -15.07 14.89
N VAL A 281 -21.87 -14.90 13.71
CA VAL A 281 -22.56 -14.51 12.49
C VAL A 281 -22.63 -15.69 11.54
N GLU A 282 -23.85 -16.02 11.10
CA GLU A 282 -24.01 -17.04 10.06
C GLU A 282 -23.45 -16.57 8.71
N LYS A 283 -22.74 -17.44 8.02
CA LYS A 283 -22.14 -17.21 6.70
C LYS A 283 -23.15 -16.64 5.69
N THR A 284 -24.42 -17.00 5.80
CA THR A 284 -25.54 -16.54 4.97
C THR A 284 -25.91 -15.05 5.14
N ARG A 285 -25.44 -14.39 6.20
CA ARG A 285 -25.76 -12.99 6.49
C ARG A 285 -24.74 -12.01 5.94
N LEU A 286 -23.53 -12.46 5.64
CA LEU A 286 -22.47 -11.61 5.07
C LEU A 286 -22.63 -11.51 3.55
N ARG A 287 -23.72 -10.87 3.10
CA ARG A 287 -23.94 -10.53 1.70
C ARG A 287 -23.14 -9.29 1.35
N GLY A 288 -22.22 -9.40 0.47
CA GLY A 288 -21.44 -8.21 0.07
C GLY A 288 -20.71 -8.33 -1.25
N LEU A 289 -20.50 -9.55 -1.72
CA LEU A 289 -19.76 -9.80 -2.95
C LEU A 289 -20.72 -10.20 -4.05
N THR A 290 -20.86 -9.36 -5.08
CA THR A 290 -21.53 -9.72 -6.33
C THR A 290 -20.51 -10.36 -7.26
N SER A 291 -20.70 -11.64 -7.58
CA SER A 291 -20.03 -12.26 -8.72
C SER A 291 -20.86 -12.07 -9.99
N LYS A 292 -20.27 -12.32 -11.17
CA LYS A 292 -21.01 -12.33 -12.44
C LYS A 292 -22.20 -13.31 -12.44
N ASP A 293 -22.20 -14.27 -11.53
CA ASP A 293 -23.14 -15.38 -11.45
C ASP A 293 -24.13 -15.27 -10.27
N GLY A 294 -24.12 -14.17 -9.51
CA GLY A 294 -25.06 -13.92 -8.41
C GLY A 294 -24.42 -13.43 -7.10
N VAL A 295 -25.16 -13.47 -6.00
CA VAL A 295 -24.70 -13.03 -4.67
C VAL A 295 -23.72 -14.06 -4.11
N LYS A 296 -22.46 -13.65 -3.96
CA LYS A 296 -21.45 -14.45 -3.28
C LYS A 296 -21.45 -14.10 -1.77
N TYR A 297 -21.50 -15.09 -0.91
CA TYR A 297 -21.34 -14.89 0.54
C TYR A 297 -19.86 -14.66 0.87
N CYS A 298 -19.60 -13.84 1.90
CA CYS A 298 -18.25 -13.69 2.41
C CYS A 298 -17.78 -15.01 3.03
N PRO A 299 -16.68 -15.60 2.54
CA PRO A 299 -16.20 -16.90 3.04
C PRO A 299 -15.58 -16.81 4.43
N THR A 300 -15.21 -15.62 4.90
CA THR A 300 -14.46 -15.36 6.13
C THR A 300 -15.15 -14.32 7.01
N GLY A 301 -14.67 -14.12 8.23
CA GLY A 301 -15.09 -13.03 9.11
C GLY A 301 -14.39 -11.70 8.89
N THR A 302 -13.59 -11.56 7.82
CA THR A 302 -12.64 -10.44 7.63
C THR A 302 -13.20 -9.29 6.80
N LEU A 303 -14.49 -9.25 6.48
CA LEU A 303 -15.09 -8.24 5.60
C LEU A 303 -14.82 -6.79 6.08
N GLY A 304 -14.78 -6.57 7.39
CA GLY A 304 -14.47 -5.26 8.00
C GLY A 304 -13.00 -5.08 8.40
N VAL A 305 -12.13 -6.04 8.09
CA VAL A 305 -10.70 -5.95 8.36
C VAL A 305 -10.03 -5.29 7.17
N PRO A 306 -9.31 -4.16 7.38
CA PRO A 306 -8.60 -3.47 6.32
C PRO A 306 -7.70 -4.43 5.52
N GLU A 307 -7.62 -4.21 4.22
CA GLU A 307 -6.96 -5.07 3.23
C GLU A 307 -7.57 -6.48 3.10
N PHE A 308 -7.76 -7.21 4.21
CA PHE A 308 -8.28 -8.59 4.23
C PHE A 308 -9.78 -8.70 3.90
N GLY A 309 -10.49 -7.59 3.82
CA GLY A 309 -11.89 -7.52 3.37
C GLY A 309 -12.07 -7.34 1.86
N THR A 310 -10.99 -7.20 1.08
CA THR A 310 -11.06 -7.03 -0.37
C THR A 310 -11.41 -8.35 -1.06
N SER A 311 -12.10 -8.29 -2.21
CA SER A 311 -12.49 -9.50 -2.96
C SER A 311 -11.30 -10.38 -3.33
N PHE A 312 -10.14 -9.76 -3.59
CA PHE A 312 -8.91 -10.47 -3.92
C PHE A 312 -8.40 -11.28 -2.72
N LEU A 313 -8.24 -10.62 -1.56
CA LEU A 313 -7.76 -11.29 -0.35
C LEU A 313 -8.76 -12.31 0.20
N LEU A 314 -10.07 -12.04 0.11
CA LEU A 314 -11.08 -13.03 0.47
C LEU A 314 -10.95 -14.31 -0.36
N GLY A 315 -10.62 -14.20 -1.65
CA GLY A 315 -10.31 -15.36 -2.49
C GLY A 315 -9.06 -16.10 -2.04
N MET A 316 -7.98 -15.39 -1.74
CA MET A 316 -6.74 -16.00 -1.22
C MET A 316 -6.98 -16.72 0.11
N LEU A 317 -7.73 -16.12 1.05
CA LEU A 317 -8.05 -16.72 2.33
C LEU A 317 -8.92 -17.98 2.19
N GLU A 318 -9.88 -17.99 1.24
CA GLU A 318 -10.72 -19.16 0.97
C GLU A 318 -9.89 -20.34 0.46
N GLU A 319 -8.85 -20.08 -0.33
CA GLU A 319 -7.96 -21.12 -0.86
C GLU A 319 -6.92 -21.58 0.15
N THR A 320 -6.29 -20.65 0.87
CA THR A 320 -5.14 -20.94 1.74
C THR A 320 -5.53 -21.37 3.15
N LYS A 321 -6.66 -20.86 3.68
CA LYS A 321 -7.18 -21.16 5.02
C LYS A 321 -6.14 -21.06 6.13
N PRO A 322 -5.54 -19.87 6.32
CA PRO A 322 -4.44 -19.70 7.28
C PRO A 322 -4.89 -20.00 8.72
N THR A 323 -4.02 -20.63 9.47
CA THR A 323 -4.25 -21.01 10.87
C THR A 323 -3.23 -20.41 11.83
N THR A 324 -2.19 -19.77 11.29
CA THR A 324 -1.09 -19.17 12.03
C THR A 324 -0.87 -17.72 11.62
N PHE A 325 -0.31 -16.93 12.52
CA PHE A 325 0.03 -15.53 12.23
C PHE A 325 1.12 -15.44 11.13
N ALA A 326 2.08 -16.35 11.14
CA ALA A 326 3.10 -16.43 10.10
C ALA A 326 2.52 -16.66 8.71
N GLU A 327 1.45 -17.45 8.58
CA GLU A 327 0.75 -17.64 7.30
C GLU A 327 0.07 -16.36 6.84
N LEU A 328 -0.53 -15.57 7.75
CA LEU A 328 -1.10 -14.27 7.43
C LEU A 328 -0.05 -13.28 6.91
N ILE A 329 1.12 -13.23 7.55
CA ILE A 329 2.24 -12.39 7.08
C ILE A 329 2.62 -12.76 5.64
N LYS A 330 2.71 -14.06 5.33
CA LYS A 330 3.01 -14.54 3.96
C LYS A 330 1.93 -14.15 2.96
N ILE A 331 0.65 -14.31 3.31
CA ILE A 331 -0.49 -13.94 2.45
C ILE A 331 -0.48 -12.44 2.18
N SER A 332 -0.29 -11.62 3.23
CA SER A 332 -0.17 -10.16 3.08
C SER A 332 1.01 -9.80 2.18
N GLY A 333 2.19 -10.40 2.40
CA GLY A 333 3.36 -10.18 1.55
C GLY A 333 3.12 -10.54 0.08
N LEU A 334 2.48 -11.68 -0.19
CA LEU A 334 2.14 -12.10 -1.54
C LEU A 334 1.11 -11.19 -2.22
N SER A 335 0.18 -10.62 -1.45
CA SER A 335 -0.83 -9.70 -1.99
C SER A 335 -0.25 -8.33 -2.39
N HIS A 336 0.89 -7.95 -1.83
CA HIS A 336 1.62 -6.72 -2.15
C HIS A 336 2.78 -6.98 -3.12
N GLY A 337 3.04 -8.23 -3.47
CA GLY A 337 4.05 -8.59 -4.44
C GLY A 337 3.67 -8.07 -5.81
N THR A 338 4.62 -7.40 -6.44
CA THR A 338 4.54 -7.06 -7.85
C THR A 338 5.31 -8.14 -8.60
N ASP A 339 4.63 -8.86 -9.49
CA ASP A 339 5.16 -9.78 -10.51
C ASP A 339 5.71 -11.10 -9.99
#